data_a8072938b6898eb7f6ed4eb413cc34fe
#
_entry.id   a8072938b6898eb7f6ed4eb413cc34fe
#
_cell.length_a   1.000
_cell.length_b   1.000
_cell.length_c   1.000
_cell.angle_alpha   90.00
_cell.angle_beta   90.00
_cell.angle_gamma   90.00
#
_symmetry.space_group_name_H-M   'P 1'
#
loop_
_entity.id
_entity.type
_entity.pdbx_description
1 polymer ?
#
loop_
_entity_poly.entity_id
_entity_poly.type
_entity_poly.pdbx_seq_one_letter_code
_entity_poly.pdbx_strand_id
1 'polypeptide(L)'
;MKRRTILLTLLLCFVGTAVCFADDPHMGTWKLNEAKSKIGAGAPKVTTVVYEAAGDSVKVTVDGTDGDGKPAHNEWTGKYDGKDYPVTGDPNTDTRSCRKVNDHTLAFTNKKGDKVTISGRGVVSADGKTRTVTFTGTDSKGKKYTTTAVYDKQ
;
A
#
# COMPACT_ATOMS: atom_id res chain seq x y z
N MET A 1 54.50 40.85 -12.85
CA MET A 1 53.27 40.30 -13.49
C MET A 1 52.67 39.25 -12.56
N LYS A 2 51.55 39.59 -11.88
CA LYS A 2 50.85 38.67 -10.96
C LYS A 2 49.75 37.95 -11.73
N ARG A 3 49.92 36.63 -11.96
CA ARG A 3 48.87 35.77 -12.54
C ARG A 3 47.86 35.46 -11.45
N ARG A 4 46.64 35.95 -11.59
CA ARG A 4 45.48 35.59 -10.75
C ARG A 4 44.88 34.32 -11.34
N THR A 5 45.01 33.20 -10.62
CA THR A 5 44.32 31.93 -10.91
C THR A 5 42.90 32.05 -10.37
N ILE A 6 41.94 32.11 -11.23
CA ILE A 6 40.49 32.05 -10.87
C ILE A 6 40.14 30.58 -10.71
N LEU A 7 39.88 30.15 -9.48
CA LEU A 7 39.38 28.82 -9.16
C LEU A 7 37.86 28.83 -9.40
N LEU A 8 37.41 28.22 -10.50
CA LEU A 8 36.02 28.07 -10.82
C LEU A 8 35.47 26.87 -10.01
N THR A 9 34.83 27.10 -8.88
CA THR A 9 34.16 26.08 -8.08
C THR A 9 32.83 25.73 -8.76
N LEU A 10 32.78 24.58 -9.42
CA LEU A 10 31.57 24.03 -10.02
C LEU A 10 30.68 23.49 -8.90
N LEU A 11 29.67 24.26 -8.49
CA LEU A 11 28.64 23.84 -7.53
C LEU A 11 27.67 22.89 -8.26
N LEU A 12 27.86 21.59 -8.06
CA LEU A 12 26.97 20.55 -8.59
C LEU A 12 25.68 20.54 -7.74
N CYS A 13 24.66 21.27 -8.19
CA CYS A 13 23.32 21.18 -7.62
C CYS A 13 22.73 19.80 -7.90
N PHE A 14 22.76 18.90 -6.93
CA PHE A 14 21.93 17.71 -6.91
C PHE A 14 20.48 18.16 -6.75
N VAL A 15 19.75 18.32 -7.84
CA VAL A 15 18.29 18.45 -7.82
C VAL A 15 17.74 17.06 -7.53
N GLY A 16 17.58 16.73 -6.27
CA GLY A 16 16.81 15.56 -5.86
C GLY A 16 15.38 15.78 -6.31
N THR A 17 14.90 14.98 -7.26
CA THR A 17 13.48 14.92 -7.62
C THR A 17 12.72 14.36 -6.43
N ALA A 18 12.18 15.25 -5.59
CA ALA A 18 11.19 14.85 -4.59
C ALA A 18 9.97 14.33 -5.36
N VAL A 19 9.70 13.03 -5.25
CA VAL A 19 8.45 12.45 -5.77
C VAL A 19 7.33 13.02 -4.89
N CYS A 20 6.57 13.95 -5.45
CA CYS A 20 5.45 14.56 -4.75
C CYS A 20 4.25 13.61 -4.84
N PHE A 21 3.89 12.94 -3.73
CA PHE A 21 2.69 12.12 -3.61
C PHE A 21 1.43 12.96 -3.29
N ALA A 22 1.52 14.30 -3.30
CA ALA A 22 0.42 15.17 -2.89
C ALA A 22 -0.86 15.00 -3.73
N ASP A 23 -0.73 14.57 -4.99
CA ASP A 23 -1.85 14.35 -5.91
C ASP A 23 -2.20 12.86 -6.10
N ASP A 24 -1.56 11.95 -5.35
CA ASP A 24 -1.88 10.51 -5.44
C ASP A 24 -3.24 10.25 -4.77
N PRO A 25 -4.28 9.81 -5.52
CA PRO A 25 -5.62 9.61 -4.99
C PRO A 25 -5.69 8.54 -3.90
N HIS A 26 -4.69 7.66 -3.81
CA HIS A 26 -4.61 6.61 -2.78
C HIS A 26 -4.24 7.15 -1.39
N MET A 27 -3.61 8.35 -1.30
CA MET A 27 -3.16 8.93 -0.02
C MET A 27 -4.32 9.27 0.91
N GLY A 28 -4.04 9.25 2.22
CA GLY A 28 -4.97 9.58 3.29
C GLY A 28 -5.54 8.38 4.01
N THR A 29 -6.59 8.60 4.78
CA THR A 29 -7.23 7.59 5.63
C THR A 29 -8.50 7.06 4.97
N TRP A 30 -8.62 5.74 4.96
CA TRP A 30 -9.72 4.99 4.37
C TRP A 30 -10.41 4.14 5.44
N LYS A 31 -11.71 4.30 5.62
CA LYS A 31 -12.51 3.51 6.56
C LYS A 31 -13.50 2.60 5.84
N LEU A 32 -13.58 1.36 6.31
CA LEU A 32 -14.45 0.34 5.75
C LEU A 32 -15.93 0.77 5.83
N ASN A 33 -16.59 0.72 4.70
CA ASN A 33 -18.05 0.81 4.59
C ASN A 33 -18.62 -0.60 4.56
N GLU A 34 -19.03 -1.11 5.72
CA GLU A 34 -19.51 -2.49 5.85
C GLU A 34 -20.74 -2.77 4.99
N ALA A 35 -21.66 -1.79 4.90
CA ALA A 35 -22.90 -1.93 4.16
C ALA A 35 -22.69 -2.14 2.65
N LYS A 36 -21.56 -1.63 2.11
CA LYS A 36 -21.18 -1.76 0.70
C LYS A 36 -20.17 -2.89 0.44
N SER A 37 -19.73 -3.58 1.48
CA SER A 37 -18.67 -4.57 1.41
C SER A 37 -19.17 -6.01 1.47
N LYS A 38 -18.45 -6.92 0.82
CA LYS A 38 -18.67 -8.38 0.89
C LYS A 38 -17.35 -9.02 1.33
N ILE A 39 -17.24 -9.31 2.62
CA ILE A 39 -16.04 -9.95 3.20
C ILE A 39 -16.21 -11.46 3.09
N GLY A 40 -15.27 -12.13 2.43
CA GLY A 40 -15.28 -13.58 2.28
C GLY A 40 -15.11 -14.28 3.64
N ALA A 41 -15.77 -15.43 3.79
CA ALA A 41 -15.63 -16.22 5.01
C ALA A 41 -14.17 -16.67 5.21
N GLY A 42 -13.62 -16.43 6.40
CA GLY A 42 -12.22 -16.69 6.72
C GLY A 42 -11.22 -15.66 6.18
N ALA A 43 -11.71 -14.61 5.51
CA ALA A 43 -10.87 -13.50 5.09
C ALA A 43 -10.60 -12.52 6.24
N PRO A 44 -9.45 -11.83 6.24
CA PRO A 44 -9.24 -10.71 7.14
C PRO A 44 -10.25 -9.59 6.85
N LYS A 45 -10.75 -8.94 7.91
CA LYS A 45 -11.62 -7.76 7.82
C LYS A 45 -10.80 -6.52 8.17
N VAL A 46 -10.32 -5.83 7.16
CA VAL A 46 -9.56 -4.59 7.33
C VAL A 46 -10.55 -3.43 7.50
N THR A 47 -10.49 -2.75 8.64
CA THR A 47 -11.42 -1.65 8.99
C THR A 47 -10.86 -0.29 8.67
N THR A 48 -9.54 -0.11 8.75
CA THR A 48 -8.87 1.16 8.47
C THR A 48 -7.59 0.92 7.70
N VAL A 49 -7.35 1.73 6.68
CA VAL A 49 -6.08 1.78 5.93
C VAL A 49 -5.63 3.23 5.83
N VAL A 50 -4.38 3.50 6.19
CA VAL A 50 -3.78 4.83 6.10
C VAL A 50 -2.61 4.77 5.13
N TYR A 51 -2.58 5.69 4.17
CA TYR A 51 -1.49 5.88 3.21
C TYR A 51 -0.82 7.23 3.49
N GLU A 52 0.46 7.21 3.75
CA GLU A 52 1.26 8.40 4.06
C GLU A 52 2.52 8.45 3.19
N ALA A 53 2.91 9.64 2.77
CA ALA A 53 4.18 9.83 2.08
C ALA A 53 5.35 9.60 3.05
N ALA A 54 6.35 8.83 2.62
CA ALA A 54 7.55 8.51 3.38
C ALA A 54 8.79 8.71 2.48
N GLY A 55 9.15 9.97 2.22
CA GLY A 55 10.20 10.33 1.26
C GLY A 55 9.81 9.95 -0.16
N ASP A 56 10.59 9.08 -0.81
CA ASP A 56 10.32 8.52 -2.13
C ASP A 56 9.48 7.23 -2.09
N SER A 57 8.99 6.87 -0.92
CA SER A 57 8.21 5.68 -0.64
C SER A 57 6.84 6.05 -0.05
N VAL A 58 5.98 5.08 0.11
CA VAL A 58 4.67 5.21 0.76
C VAL A 58 4.66 4.28 1.97
N LYS A 59 4.26 4.83 3.13
CA LYS A 59 3.93 4.04 4.31
C LYS A 59 2.44 3.70 4.29
N VAL A 60 2.10 2.44 4.52
CA VAL A 60 0.72 1.95 4.61
C VAL A 60 0.55 1.27 5.96
N THR A 61 -0.40 1.77 6.74
CA THR A 61 -0.83 1.18 8.00
C THR A 61 -2.19 0.52 7.82
N VAL A 62 -2.34 -0.71 8.29
CA VAL A 62 -3.55 -1.51 8.13
C VAL A 62 -4.02 -2.00 9.49
N ASP A 63 -5.26 -1.69 9.85
CA ASP A 63 -5.91 -2.11 11.09
C ASP A 63 -7.21 -2.86 10.80
N GLY A 64 -7.50 -3.86 11.61
CA GLY A 64 -8.72 -4.66 11.47
C GLY A 64 -8.71 -5.92 12.30
N THR A 65 -9.21 -7.00 11.75
CA THR A 65 -9.14 -8.35 12.31
C THR A 65 -8.59 -9.33 11.29
N ASP A 66 -7.92 -10.38 11.76
CA ASP A 66 -7.51 -11.51 10.94
C ASP A 66 -8.71 -12.40 10.55
N GLY A 67 -8.45 -13.49 9.82
CA GLY A 67 -9.49 -14.44 9.39
C GLY A 67 -10.17 -15.20 10.54
N ASP A 68 -9.56 -15.22 11.73
CA ASP A 68 -10.08 -15.82 12.96
C ASP A 68 -10.80 -14.78 13.86
N GLY A 69 -10.90 -13.52 13.43
CA GLY A 69 -11.56 -12.43 14.14
C GLY A 69 -10.73 -11.79 15.25
N LYS A 70 -9.42 -12.10 15.35
CA LYS A 70 -8.52 -11.46 16.29
C LYS A 70 -8.04 -10.12 15.80
N PRO A 71 -7.78 -9.13 16.66
CA PRO A 71 -7.21 -7.86 16.26
C PRO A 71 -5.93 -8.04 15.45
N ALA A 72 -5.83 -7.34 14.33
CA ALA A 72 -4.70 -7.37 13.43
C ALA A 72 -4.26 -5.94 13.08
N HIS A 73 -2.94 -5.74 13.13
CA HIS A 73 -2.29 -4.49 12.77
C HIS A 73 -1.04 -4.83 11.96
N ASN A 74 -0.84 -4.16 10.84
CA ASN A 74 0.43 -4.28 10.12
C ASN A 74 0.83 -2.97 9.45
N GLU A 75 2.14 -2.83 9.20
CA GLU A 75 2.73 -1.71 8.50
C GLU A 75 3.58 -2.20 7.33
N TRP A 76 3.57 -1.43 6.27
CA TRP A 76 4.38 -1.63 5.08
C TRP A 76 4.92 -0.29 4.60
N THR A 77 6.20 -0.25 4.22
CA THR A 77 6.80 0.90 3.57
C THR A 77 7.51 0.44 2.31
N GLY A 78 7.14 1.00 1.18
CA GLY A 78 7.69 0.59 -0.12
C GLY A 78 7.28 1.53 -1.24
N LYS A 79 7.65 1.14 -2.46
CA LYS A 79 7.32 1.88 -3.69
C LYS A 79 6.27 1.12 -4.50
N TYR A 80 5.63 1.81 -5.44
CA TYR A 80 4.67 1.19 -6.36
C TYR A 80 5.36 0.60 -7.61
N ASP A 81 6.54 -0.02 -7.42
CA ASP A 81 7.40 -0.56 -8.47
C ASP A 81 7.25 -2.07 -8.70
N GLY A 82 6.37 -2.71 -7.94
CA GLY A 82 6.12 -4.15 -8.02
C GLY A 82 7.16 -5.03 -7.34
N LYS A 83 8.15 -4.45 -6.64
CA LYS A 83 9.11 -5.21 -5.85
C LYS A 83 8.55 -5.55 -4.48
N ASP A 84 9.06 -6.62 -3.89
CA ASP A 84 8.69 -7.05 -2.55
C ASP A 84 9.41 -6.17 -1.50
N TYR A 85 8.63 -5.61 -0.57
CA TYR A 85 9.12 -4.87 0.60
C TYR A 85 8.58 -5.52 1.88
N PRO A 86 9.32 -5.45 3.00
CA PRO A 86 8.93 -6.08 4.25
C PRO A 86 7.58 -5.56 4.78
N VAL A 87 6.79 -6.47 5.37
CA VAL A 87 5.62 -6.16 6.20
C VAL A 87 5.97 -6.47 7.64
N THR A 88 5.61 -5.59 8.56
CA THR A 88 5.75 -5.79 10.01
C THR A 88 4.38 -5.89 10.66
N GLY A 89 4.27 -6.67 11.75
CA GLY A 89 3.04 -6.80 12.54
C GLY A 89 2.08 -7.89 12.06
N ASP A 90 2.25 -8.47 10.88
CA ASP A 90 1.41 -9.57 10.38
C ASP A 90 2.17 -10.90 10.39
N PRO A 91 1.79 -11.86 11.24
CA PRO A 91 2.46 -13.17 11.31
C PRO A 91 2.28 -14.01 10.03
N ASN A 92 1.31 -13.68 9.19
CA ASN A 92 0.96 -14.41 7.98
C ASN A 92 1.52 -13.78 6.69
N THR A 93 2.22 -12.65 6.82
CA THR A 93 2.79 -11.91 5.68
C THR A 93 4.19 -11.43 6.01
N ASP A 94 5.17 -11.82 5.23
CA ASP A 94 6.56 -11.35 5.37
C ASP A 94 6.84 -10.16 4.45
N THR A 95 6.29 -10.20 3.24
CA THR A 95 6.49 -9.15 2.24
C THR A 95 5.21 -8.79 1.51
N ARG A 96 5.17 -7.55 1.03
CA ARG A 96 4.14 -7.05 0.12
C ARG A 96 4.79 -6.33 -1.04
N SER A 97 4.32 -6.61 -2.25
CA SER A 97 4.58 -5.80 -3.43
C SER A 97 3.34 -4.98 -3.79
N CYS A 98 3.56 -3.74 -4.21
CA CYS A 98 2.53 -2.89 -4.79
C CYS A 98 2.99 -2.41 -6.16
N ARG A 99 2.09 -2.42 -7.13
CA ARG A 99 2.36 -1.92 -8.49
C ARG A 99 1.25 -0.98 -8.93
N LYS A 100 1.66 0.19 -9.39
CA LYS A 100 0.74 1.15 -10.03
C LYS A 100 0.32 0.61 -11.40
N VAL A 101 -0.98 0.35 -11.56
CA VAL A 101 -1.58 -0.08 -12.84
C VAL A 101 -1.94 1.16 -13.67
N ASN A 102 -2.57 2.14 -13.00
CA ASN A 102 -2.86 3.49 -13.49
C ASN A 102 -3.00 4.42 -12.28
N ASP A 103 -3.35 5.69 -12.49
CA ASP A 103 -3.40 6.68 -11.40
C ASP A 103 -4.41 6.33 -10.29
N HIS A 104 -5.47 5.63 -10.61
CA HIS A 104 -6.52 5.22 -9.67
C HIS A 104 -6.46 3.76 -9.24
N THR A 105 -5.52 2.95 -9.77
CA THR A 105 -5.50 1.50 -9.54
C THR A 105 -4.13 1.03 -9.09
N LEU A 106 -4.07 0.42 -7.90
CA LEU A 106 -2.91 -0.31 -7.39
C LEU A 106 -3.20 -1.82 -7.38
N ALA A 107 -2.28 -2.62 -7.89
CA ALA A 107 -2.25 -4.05 -7.67
C ALA A 107 -1.30 -4.38 -6.52
N PHE A 108 -1.65 -5.36 -5.68
CA PHE A 108 -0.80 -5.80 -4.58
C PHE A 108 -0.77 -7.31 -4.43
N THR A 109 0.34 -7.79 -3.87
CA THR A 109 0.54 -9.20 -3.56
C THR A 109 1.24 -9.32 -2.21
N ASN A 110 0.67 -10.11 -1.30
CA ASN A 110 1.28 -10.48 -0.02
C ASN A 110 1.87 -11.88 -0.11
N LYS A 111 3.04 -12.08 0.50
CA LYS A 111 3.73 -13.37 0.54
C LYS A 111 4.15 -13.74 1.94
N LYS A 112 4.13 -15.05 2.21
CA LYS A 112 4.78 -15.69 3.35
C LYS A 112 5.90 -16.59 2.80
N GLY A 113 7.16 -16.21 3.01
CA GLY A 113 8.26 -16.76 2.23
C GLY A 113 8.03 -16.53 0.73
N ASP A 114 8.16 -17.57 -0.07
CA ASP A 114 7.91 -17.51 -1.53
C ASP A 114 6.44 -17.75 -1.91
N LYS A 115 5.57 -18.06 -0.93
CA LYS A 115 4.17 -18.37 -1.19
C LYS A 115 3.30 -17.11 -1.19
N VAL A 116 2.55 -16.91 -2.26
CA VAL A 116 1.50 -15.88 -2.32
C VAL A 116 0.35 -16.28 -1.40
N THR A 117 0.02 -15.42 -0.43
CA THR A 117 -1.09 -15.60 0.52
C THR A 117 -2.32 -14.82 0.14
N ILE A 118 -2.13 -13.60 -0.35
CA ILE A 118 -3.21 -12.70 -0.80
C ILE A 118 -2.74 -11.99 -2.07
N SER A 119 -3.64 -11.81 -3.03
CA SER A 119 -3.43 -10.93 -4.17
C SER A 119 -4.70 -10.16 -4.51
N GLY A 120 -4.56 -8.92 -4.96
CA GLY A 120 -5.71 -8.09 -5.26
C GLY A 120 -5.40 -6.76 -5.91
N ARG A 121 -6.45 -5.94 -5.98
CA ARG A 121 -6.42 -4.58 -6.54
C ARG A 121 -7.24 -3.64 -5.68
N GLY A 122 -6.76 -2.42 -5.54
CA GLY A 122 -7.49 -1.29 -4.98
C GLY A 122 -7.72 -0.24 -6.05
N VAL A 123 -8.98 0.17 -6.23
CA VAL A 123 -9.39 1.18 -7.21
C VAL A 123 -10.02 2.35 -6.47
N VAL A 124 -9.50 3.56 -6.68
CA VAL A 124 -10.08 4.81 -6.17
C VAL A 124 -11.03 5.38 -7.21
N SER A 125 -12.22 5.81 -6.79
CA SER A 125 -13.20 6.48 -7.65
C SER A 125 -12.66 7.77 -8.25
N ALA A 126 -13.24 8.24 -9.36
CA ALA A 126 -12.80 9.44 -10.06
C ALA A 126 -12.87 10.70 -9.17
N ASP A 127 -13.85 10.76 -8.23
CA ASP A 127 -13.99 11.85 -7.26
C ASP A 127 -13.05 11.74 -6.05
N GLY A 128 -12.26 10.66 -5.97
CA GLY A 128 -11.29 10.41 -4.90
C GLY A 128 -11.89 10.04 -3.55
N LYS A 129 -13.22 9.83 -3.44
CA LYS A 129 -13.93 9.66 -2.15
C LYS A 129 -14.15 8.22 -1.75
N THR A 130 -14.12 7.29 -2.69
CA THR A 130 -14.39 5.87 -2.45
C THR A 130 -13.24 5.03 -3.00
N ARG A 131 -12.86 3.99 -2.26
CA ARG A 131 -11.89 3.00 -2.69
C ARG A 131 -12.49 1.62 -2.60
N THR A 132 -12.49 0.87 -3.70
CA THR A 132 -12.91 -0.53 -3.76
C THR A 132 -11.69 -1.43 -3.85
N VAL A 133 -11.55 -2.35 -2.90
CA VAL A 133 -10.46 -3.32 -2.86
C VAL A 133 -11.04 -4.71 -3.07
N THR A 134 -10.63 -5.36 -4.15
CA THR A 134 -10.99 -6.76 -4.42
C THR A 134 -9.73 -7.62 -4.29
N PHE A 135 -9.80 -8.65 -3.46
CA PHE A 135 -8.68 -9.56 -3.26
C PHE A 135 -9.12 -10.99 -3.04
N THR A 136 -8.22 -11.91 -3.35
CA THR A 136 -8.35 -13.34 -3.10
C THR A 136 -7.22 -13.81 -2.20
N GLY A 137 -7.51 -14.81 -1.41
CA GLY A 137 -6.52 -15.43 -0.53
C GLY A 137 -6.95 -16.85 -0.15
N THR A 138 -6.19 -17.41 0.79
CA THR A 138 -6.45 -18.74 1.33
C THR A 138 -6.46 -18.63 2.85
N ASP A 139 -7.51 -19.14 3.49
CA ASP A 139 -7.62 -19.15 4.95
C ASP A 139 -6.68 -20.16 5.61
N SER A 140 -6.65 -20.19 6.95
CA SER A 140 -5.82 -21.12 7.74
C SER A 140 -6.14 -22.61 7.51
N LYS A 141 -7.33 -22.91 6.93
CA LYS A 141 -7.79 -24.26 6.59
C LYS A 141 -7.52 -24.64 5.14
N GLY A 142 -6.84 -23.78 4.38
CA GLY A 142 -6.54 -24.00 2.95
C GLY A 142 -7.71 -23.66 2.01
N LYS A 143 -8.81 -23.08 2.51
CA LYS A 143 -9.97 -22.71 1.69
C LYS A 143 -9.74 -21.33 1.06
N LYS A 144 -10.00 -21.23 -0.24
CA LYS A 144 -9.95 -19.95 -0.96
C LYS A 144 -11.13 -19.07 -0.61
N TYR A 145 -10.88 -17.76 -0.50
CA TYR A 145 -11.89 -16.74 -0.35
C TYR A 145 -11.68 -15.60 -1.35
N THR A 146 -12.75 -14.85 -1.60
CA THR A 146 -12.73 -13.58 -2.34
C THR A 146 -13.45 -12.53 -1.50
N THR A 147 -12.85 -11.36 -1.41
CA THR A 147 -13.40 -10.20 -0.70
C THR A 147 -13.51 -9.03 -1.65
N THR A 148 -14.62 -8.31 -1.57
CA THR A 148 -14.77 -6.96 -2.13
C THR A 148 -15.09 -6.02 -0.97
N ALA A 149 -14.13 -5.18 -0.61
CA ALA A 149 -14.25 -4.22 0.47
C ALA A 149 -14.31 -2.80 -0.12
N VAL A 150 -15.29 -2.04 0.32
CA VAL A 150 -15.49 -0.64 -0.06
C VAL A 150 -15.11 0.25 1.12
N TYR A 151 -14.31 1.25 0.86
CA TYR A 151 -13.83 2.22 1.85
C TYR A 151 -14.25 3.62 1.46
N ASP A 152 -14.63 4.42 2.43
CA ASP A 152 -14.88 5.84 2.28
C ASP A 152 -13.66 6.63 2.81
N LYS A 153 -13.27 7.66 2.09
CA LYS A 153 -12.18 8.57 2.48
C LYS A 153 -12.61 9.46 3.64
N GLN A 154 -11.69 9.64 4.61
CA GLN A 154 -11.91 10.50 5.77
C GLN A 154 -11.34 11.90 5.56
#